data_eeefdde8234da532150fce9ddedfd5f5
#
_entry.id   eeefdde8234da532150fce9ddedfd5f5
#
_cell.length_a   1.000
_cell.length_b   1.000
_cell.length_c   1.000
_cell.angle_alpha   90.00
_cell.angle_beta   90.00
_cell.angle_gamma   90.00
#
_symmetry.space_group_name_H-M   'P 1'
#
loop_
_entity.id
_entity.type
_entity.pdbx_description
1 polymer ?
#
loop_
_entity_poly.entity_id
_entity_poly.type
_entity_poly.pdbx_seq_one_letter_code
_entity_poly.pdbx_strand_id
1 'polypeptide(L)'
;GEAVEFPRKDGTPFAVKTQPRPVSKEVEAWVTTAGNPETWREAGRAGANVLTHLLGQSIAEVEGKVKLYRKALAEAGHDPSRFKVTLMLHTYLAADRETAREVAREPMKSYLRSAAGLIKQYAWAFPAFKKPQGMTNPMDIDLGSLAPDELEAILDFAFLRYFDDSGLFGTVEDAVKRVEELKAIDIDEVACLIDYGIPTAVVLEGLKPVAEVLRLTNSGSGADETMAGLMFTVEGEPEEL
;
A
#
# COMPACT_ATOMS: atom_id res chain seq x y z
N GLY A 1 -6.83 -10.48 27.68
CA GLY A 1 -8.10 -10.91 28.05
C GLY A 1 -8.59 -10.52 29.43
N GLU A 2 -8.16 -9.40 30.04
CA GLU A 2 -8.74 -8.87 31.28
C GLU A 2 -10.09 -8.21 31.00
N ALA A 3 -10.94 -8.14 32.04
CA ALA A 3 -12.21 -7.41 31.94
C ALA A 3 -11.92 -5.90 31.98
N VAL A 4 -12.57 -5.15 31.10
CA VAL A 4 -12.56 -3.68 31.13
C VAL A 4 -13.92 -3.20 31.66
N GLU A 5 -13.91 -2.30 32.64
CA GLU A 5 -15.11 -1.75 33.20
C GLU A 5 -15.59 -0.52 32.41
N PHE A 6 -16.88 -0.52 32.10
CA PHE A 6 -17.58 0.60 31.46
C PHE A 6 -18.73 1.06 32.35
N PRO A 7 -19.02 2.35 32.45
CA PRO A 7 -20.18 2.84 33.18
C PRO A 7 -21.47 2.53 32.40
N ARG A 8 -22.48 2.01 33.10
CA ARG A 8 -23.86 1.92 32.59
C ARG A 8 -24.52 3.32 32.60
N LYS A 9 -25.69 3.42 32.00
CA LYS A 9 -26.45 4.68 31.98
C LYS A 9 -26.79 5.20 33.39
N ASP A 10 -26.93 4.33 34.40
CA ASP A 10 -27.18 4.65 35.80
C ASP A 10 -25.88 4.88 36.61
N GLY A 11 -24.70 4.86 35.95
CA GLY A 11 -23.41 5.03 36.58
C GLY A 11 -22.82 3.79 37.24
N THR A 12 -23.52 2.65 37.26
CA THR A 12 -22.96 1.42 37.82
C THR A 12 -21.95 0.79 36.90
N PRO A 13 -20.84 0.18 37.41
CA PRO A 13 -19.83 -0.42 36.57
C PRO A 13 -20.32 -1.73 35.91
N PHE A 14 -19.93 -1.96 34.68
CA PHE A 14 -20.19 -3.17 33.92
C PHE A 14 -18.91 -3.69 33.32
N ALA A 15 -18.48 -4.88 33.72
CA ALA A 15 -17.28 -5.50 33.24
C ALA A 15 -17.51 -6.23 31.91
N VAL A 16 -16.74 -5.87 30.88
CA VAL A 16 -16.78 -6.51 29.56
C VAL A 16 -15.49 -7.28 29.33
N LYS A 17 -15.63 -8.53 28.91
CA LYS A 17 -14.52 -9.32 28.39
C LYS A 17 -14.72 -9.57 26.91
N THR A 18 -13.73 -9.21 26.09
CA THR A 18 -13.78 -9.47 24.66
C THR A 18 -13.77 -10.96 24.32
N GLN A 19 -14.50 -11.35 23.28
CA GLN A 19 -14.54 -12.70 22.72
C GLN A 19 -14.37 -12.62 21.19
N PRO A 20 -13.70 -13.58 20.55
CA PRO A 20 -12.98 -14.72 21.14
C PRO A 20 -11.77 -14.25 21.96
N ARG A 21 -11.26 -15.12 22.85
CA ARG A 21 -10.06 -14.81 23.63
C ARG A 21 -8.84 -14.71 22.71
N PRO A 22 -8.00 -13.67 22.88
CA PRO A 22 -6.78 -13.57 22.11
C PRO A 22 -5.82 -14.71 22.45
N VAL A 23 -5.16 -15.23 21.42
CA VAL A 23 -4.09 -16.24 21.58
C VAL A 23 -2.78 -15.54 21.93
N SER A 24 -2.49 -14.40 21.27
CA SER A 24 -1.33 -13.55 21.56
C SER A 24 -1.55 -12.70 22.81
N LYS A 25 -0.48 -12.41 23.52
CA LYS A 25 -0.52 -11.52 24.70
C LYS A 25 -0.66 -10.06 24.33
N GLU A 26 -0.13 -9.67 23.17
CA GLU A 26 -0.10 -8.31 22.66
C GLU A 26 -0.83 -8.25 21.31
N VAL A 27 -1.46 -7.13 21.02
CA VAL A 27 -2.08 -6.85 19.72
C VAL A 27 -1.06 -6.05 18.91
N GLU A 28 -0.66 -6.57 17.76
CA GLU A 28 0.07 -5.78 16.81
C GLU A 28 -0.89 -4.81 16.11
N ALA A 29 -0.55 -3.53 16.12
CA ALA A 29 -1.37 -2.48 15.53
C ALA A 29 -0.60 -1.74 14.44
N TRP A 30 -1.29 -1.45 13.33
CA TRP A 30 -0.78 -0.60 12.26
C TRP A 30 -1.56 0.71 12.21
N VAL A 31 -0.86 1.83 12.23
CA VAL A 31 -1.43 3.14 11.94
C VAL A 31 -1.32 3.40 10.45
N THR A 32 -2.46 3.53 9.77
CA THR A 32 -2.47 3.90 8.35
C THR A 32 -2.24 5.40 8.22
N THR A 33 -1.24 5.80 7.46
CA THR A 33 -0.89 7.21 7.26
C THR A 33 -0.26 7.44 5.88
N ALA A 34 -0.34 8.67 5.39
CA ALA A 34 0.25 9.08 4.13
C ALA A 34 1.09 10.36 4.31
N GLY A 35 0.54 11.51 3.92
CA GLY A 35 1.26 12.78 3.82
C GLY A 35 1.54 13.49 5.13
N ASN A 36 0.76 13.28 6.20
CA ASN A 36 0.88 14.05 7.44
C ASN A 36 2.02 13.54 8.35
N PRO A 37 3.14 14.30 8.50
CA PRO A 37 4.27 13.86 9.33
C PRO A 37 3.93 13.68 10.82
N GLU A 38 2.90 14.38 11.34
CA GLU A 38 2.56 14.25 12.75
C GLU A 38 1.95 12.90 13.06
N THR A 39 1.13 12.35 12.16
CA THR A 39 0.61 10.98 12.32
C THR A 39 1.72 9.94 12.41
N TRP A 40 2.83 10.12 11.68
CA TRP A 40 4.01 9.27 11.78
C TRP A 40 4.69 9.37 13.15
N ARG A 41 4.80 10.59 13.69
CA ARG A 41 5.34 10.78 15.05
C ARG A 41 4.43 10.18 16.12
N GLU A 42 3.13 10.36 15.99
CA GLU A 42 2.14 9.79 16.93
C GLU A 42 2.18 8.26 16.92
N ALA A 43 2.27 7.61 15.74
CA ALA A 43 2.46 6.17 15.61
C ALA A 43 3.73 5.71 16.34
N GLY A 44 4.84 6.42 16.17
CA GLY A 44 6.09 6.12 16.87
C GLY A 44 5.98 6.27 18.39
N ARG A 45 5.38 7.36 18.89
CA ARG A 45 5.15 7.57 20.33
C ARG A 45 4.27 6.47 20.93
N ALA A 46 3.28 6.02 20.18
CA ALA A 46 2.35 4.98 20.62
C ALA A 46 2.94 3.56 20.57
N GLY A 47 4.10 3.34 19.94
CA GLY A 47 4.64 2.02 19.71
C GLY A 47 3.77 1.18 18.79
N ALA A 48 3.33 1.75 17.67
CA ALA A 48 2.55 1.07 16.65
C ALA A 48 3.34 0.99 15.33
N ASN A 49 3.10 -0.06 14.56
CA ASN A 49 3.60 -0.19 13.19
C ASN A 49 2.94 0.85 12.28
N VAL A 50 3.52 1.09 11.11
CA VAL A 50 2.98 2.02 10.11
C VAL A 50 2.63 1.28 8.83
N LEU A 51 1.44 1.57 8.27
CA LEU A 51 1.05 1.21 6.91
C LEU A 51 0.93 2.48 6.09
N THR A 52 1.67 2.55 4.99
CA THR A 52 1.66 3.70 4.07
C THR A 52 1.58 3.27 2.61
N HIS A 53 1.58 4.24 1.69
CA HIS A 53 1.51 4.02 0.24
C HIS A 53 2.23 5.16 -0.49
N LEU A 54 2.46 5.02 -1.82
CA LEU A 54 3.06 6.06 -2.67
C LEU A 54 2.03 6.93 -3.41
N LEU A 55 0.75 6.82 -3.10
CA LEU A 55 -0.27 7.70 -3.68
C LEU A 55 -0.07 9.13 -3.20
N GLY A 56 0.29 10.03 -4.13
CA GLY A 56 0.49 11.44 -3.84
C GLY A 56 1.73 11.77 -3.02
N GLN A 57 2.69 10.86 -2.91
CA GLN A 57 3.99 11.11 -2.28
C GLN A 57 5.12 10.35 -3.01
N SER A 58 6.30 10.92 -3.00
CA SER A 58 7.52 10.33 -3.55
C SER A 58 8.23 9.42 -2.53
N ILE A 59 9.12 8.56 -3.00
CA ILE A 59 10.00 7.73 -2.16
C ILE A 59 10.83 8.60 -1.20
N ALA A 60 11.35 9.74 -1.68
CA ALA A 60 12.13 10.67 -0.84
C ALA A 60 11.30 11.31 0.29
N GLU A 61 10.02 11.62 0.03
CA GLU A 61 9.12 12.12 1.07
C GLU A 61 8.79 11.04 2.10
N VAL A 62 8.63 9.79 1.66
CA VAL A 62 8.42 8.66 2.57
C VAL A 62 9.67 8.43 3.42
N GLU A 63 10.88 8.47 2.84
CA GLU A 63 12.15 8.37 3.59
C GLU A 63 12.22 9.37 4.75
N GLY A 64 11.89 10.65 4.47
CA GLY A 64 11.85 11.67 5.52
C GLY A 64 10.89 11.33 6.67
N LYS A 65 9.73 10.74 6.35
CA LYS A 65 8.72 10.35 7.33
C LYS A 65 9.12 9.10 8.11
N VAL A 66 9.73 8.12 7.47
CA VAL A 66 10.29 6.94 8.13
C VAL A 66 11.32 7.36 9.20
N LYS A 67 12.24 8.28 8.85
CA LYS A 67 13.20 8.83 9.81
C LYS A 67 12.53 9.50 11.00
N LEU A 68 11.44 10.26 10.77
CA LEU A 68 10.67 10.88 11.86
C LEU A 68 10.00 9.83 12.77
N TYR A 69 9.44 8.78 12.18
CA TYR A 69 8.83 7.68 12.90
C TYR A 69 9.83 6.91 13.76
N ARG A 70 10.96 6.46 13.18
CA ARG A 70 12.04 5.75 13.92
C ARG A 70 12.58 6.58 15.08
N LYS A 71 12.76 7.89 14.85
CA LYS A 71 13.17 8.82 15.90
C LYS A 71 12.13 8.90 17.03
N ALA A 72 10.84 9.01 16.69
CA ALA A 72 9.78 9.09 17.69
C ALA A 72 9.63 7.81 18.51
N LEU A 73 9.83 6.62 17.91
CA LEU A 73 9.92 5.34 18.63
C LEU A 73 11.03 5.38 19.69
N ALA A 74 12.23 5.75 19.29
CA ALA A 74 13.39 5.80 20.19
C ALA A 74 13.20 6.82 21.33
N GLU A 75 12.67 8.01 21.03
CA GLU A 75 12.38 9.06 22.02
C GLU A 75 11.31 8.64 23.04
N ALA A 76 10.37 7.78 22.62
CA ALA A 76 9.33 7.21 23.49
C ALA A 76 9.81 5.98 24.30
N GLY A 77 11.07 5.54 24.12
CA GLY A 77 11.65 4.40 24.82
C GLY A 77 11.32 3.04 24.19
N HIS A 78 10.76 3.02 22.97
CA HIS A 78 10.58 1.81 22.20
C HIS A 78 11.86 1.42 21.48
N ASP A 79 12.08 0.12 21.28
CA ASP A 79 13.13 -0.39 20.39
C ASP A 79 12.65 -0.29 18.92
N PRO A 80 13.21 0.59 18.07
CA PRO A 80 12.74 0.77 16.71
C PRO A 80 12.81 -0.48 15.83
N SER A 81 13.70 -1.44 16.15
CA SER A 81 13.85 -2.69 15.38
C SER A 81 12.68 -3.66 15.55
N ARG A 82 11.83 -3.46 16.56
CA ARG A 82 10.64 -4.27 16.81
C ARG A 82 9.41 -3.83 16.04
N PHE A 83 9.48 -2.68 15.39
CA PHE A 83 8.34 -2.08 14.70
C PHE A 83 8.60 -1.98 13.20
N LYS A 84 7.54 -2.13 12.43
CA LYS A 84 7.60 -2.24 10.98
C LYS A 84 6.99 -1.02 10.30
N VAL A 85 7.58 -0.67 9.15
CA VAL A 85 6.98 0.21 8.16
C VAL A 85 6.61 -0.65 6.96
N THR A 86 5.32 -0.82 6.74
CA THR A 86 4.75 -1.55 5.62
C THR A 86 4.32 -0.58 4.53
N LEU A 87 4.83 -0.75 3.32
CA LEU A 87 4.46 0.06 2.16
C LEU A 87 3.53 -0.73 1.23
N MET A 88 2.30 -0.28 1.06
CA MET A 88 1.36 -0.86 0.12
C MET A 88 1.61 -0.34 -1.29
N LEU A 89 1.73 -1.27 -2.25
CA LEU A 89 1.90 -0.99 -3.68
C LEU A 89 0.88 -1.77 -4.51
N HIS A 90 0.20 -1.11 -5.43
CA HIS A 90 -0.53 -1.82 -6.49
C HIS A 90 0.47 -2.63 -7.29
N THR A 91 0.19 -3.92 -7.48
CA THR A 91 1.17 -4.88 -7.97
C THR A 91 0.63 -5.68 -9.14
N TYR A 92 1.36 -5.71 -10.22
CA TYR A 92 1.21 -6.69 -11.29
C TYR A 92 2.52 -6.87 -12.05
N LEU A 93 2.99 -8.09 -12.15
CA LEU A 93 4.23 -8.45 -12.84
C LEU A 93 3.92 -9.40 -13.99
N ALA A 94 4.65 -9.24 -15.11
CA ALA A 94 4.54 -10.07 -16.30
C ALA A 94 5.93 -10.42 -16.83
N ALA A 95 5.97 -11.19 -17.93
CA ALA A 95 7.22 -11.57 -18.59
C ALA A 95 7.95 -10.35 -19.20
N ASP A 96 7.21 -9.33 -19.59
CA ASP A 96 7.75 -8.07 -20.10
C ASP A 96 6.93 -6.88 -19.58
N ARG A 97 7.57 -5.70 -19.61
CA ARG A 97 7.01 -4.47 -19.06
C ARG A 97 5.78 -3.96 -19.83
N GLU A 98 5.72 -4.18 -21.14
CA GLU A 98 4.61 -3.73 -21.96
C GLU A 98 3.35 -4.54 -21.67
N THR A 99 3.46 -5.87 -21.58
CA THR A 99 2.37 -6.75 -21.15
C THR A 99 1.85 -6.35 -19.76
N ALA A 100 2.76 -6.08 -18.82
CA ALA A 100 2.35 -5.61 -17.48
C ALA A 100 1.59 -4.28 -17.57
N ARG A 101 2.02 -3.36 -18.42
CA ARG A 101 1.40 -2.04 -18.62
C ARG A 101 -0.01 -2.17 -19.22
N GLU A 102 -0.16 -3.00 -20.25
CA GLU A 102 -1.46 -3.21 -20.90
C GLU A 102 -2.49 -3.84 -19.96
N VAL A 103 -2.09 -4.87 -19.22
CA VAL A 103 -2.99 -5.56 -18.27
C VAL A 103 -3.40 -4.61 -17.12
N ALA A 104 -2.48 -3.82 -16.59
CA ALA A 104 -2.76 -2.94 -15.45
C ALA A 104 -3.50 -1.65 -15.84
N ARG A 105 -3.48 -1.22 -17.12
CA ARG A 105 -3.95 0.10 -17.57
C ARG A 105 -5.40 0.38 -17.18
N GLU A 106 -6.34 -0.38 -17.71
CA GLU A 106 -7.77 -0.09 -17.49
C GLU A 106 -8.23 -0.36 -16.04
N PRO A 107 -7.80 -1.45 -15.38
CA PRO A 107 -8.06 -1.62 -13.96
C PRO A 107 -7.55 -0.45 -13.10
N MET A 108 -6.32 0.00 -13.34
CA MET A 108 -5.73 1.10 -12.59
C MET A 108 -6.40 2.45 -12.88
N LYS A 109 -6.75 2.74 -14.14
CA LYS A 109 -7.52 3.93 -14.52
C LYS A 109 -8.90 3.93 -13.84
N SER A 110 -9.56 2.79 -13.78
CA SER A 110 -10.83 2.63 -13.06
C SER A 110 -10.68 2.89 -11.56
N TYR A 111 -9.64 2.34 -10.96
CA TYR A 111 -9.30 2.60 -9.56
C TYR A 111 -9.04 4.10 -9.31
N LEU A 112 -8.18 4.74 -10.12
CA LEU A 112 -7.89 6.16 -10.03
C LEU A 112 -9.15 7.01 -10.20
N ARG A 113 -10.06 6.63 -11.12
CA ARG A 113 -11.34 7.33 -11.35
C ARG A 113 -12.22 7.34 -10.10
N SER A 114 -12.16 6.30 -9.26
CA SER A 114 -12.86 6.26 -7.98
C SER A 114 -12.24 7.15 -6.90
N ALA A 115 -10.98 7.55 -7.07
CA ALA A 115 -10.20 8.32 -6.11
C ALA A 115 -10.10 9.80 -6.53
N ALA A 116 -11.21 10.53 -6.50
CA ALA A 116 -11.34 11.90 -7.02
C ALA A 116 -10.23 12.87 -6.56
N GLY A 117 -9.78 12.76 -5.30
CA GLY A 117 -8.70 13.59 -4.77
C GLY A 117 -7.36 13.37 -5.49
N LEU A 118 -7.07 12.14 -5.89
CA LEU A 118 -5.86 11.81 -6.65
C LEU A 118 -5.93 12.34 -8.08
N ILE A 119 -7.08 12.18 -8.75
CA ILE A 119 -7.27 12.72 -10.11
C ILE A 119 -7.04 14.24 -10.12
N LYS A 120 -7.53 14.96 -9.14
CA LYS A 120 -7.32 16.40 -9.00
C LYS A 120 -5.85 16.76 -8.91
N GLN A 121 -5.05 16.00 -8.15
CA GLN A 121 -3.60 16.20 -8.06
C GLN A 121 -2.91 15.89 -9.38
N TYR A 122 -3.27 14.81 -10.06
CA TYR A 122 -2.70 14.46 -11.36
C TYR A 122 -3.12 15.44 -12.45
N ALA A 123 -4.37 15.89 -12.47
CA ALA A 123 -4.83 16.96 -13.38
C ALA A 123 -4.00 18.24 -13.18
N TRP A 124 -3.73 18.62 -11.93
CA TRP A 124 -2.91 19.76 -11.61
C TRP A 124 -1.47 19.65 -12.13
N ALA A 125 -0.91 18.44 -12.10
CA ALA A 125 0.43 18.13 -12.60
C ALA A 125 0.49 17.90 -14.11
N PHE A 126 -0.67 17.69 -14.77
CA PHE A 126 -0.73 17.39 -16.20
C PHE A 126 -0.36 18.63 -17.05
N PRO A 127 0.68 18.56 -17.89
CA PRO A 127 1.17 19.74 -18.62
C PRO A 127 0.15 20.38 -19.56
N ALA A 128 -0.77 19.57 -20.12
CA ALA A 128 -1.80 20.06 -21.03
C ALA A 128 -3.06 20.60 -20.31
N PHE A 129 -3.17 20.43 -19.00
CA PHE A 129 -4.31 20.92 -18.23
C PHE A 129 -4.30 22.44 -18.13
N LYS A 130 -5.34 23.05 -18.65
CA LYS A 130 -5.52 24.52 -18.59
C LYS A 130 -6.10 24.91 -17.24
N LYS A 131 -5.24 25.32 -16.31
CA LYS A 131 -5.65 25.78 -14.98
C LYS A 131 -6.60 26.97 -15.11
N PRO A 132 -7.81 26.93 -14.52
CA PRO A 132 -8.71 28.08 -14.48
C PRO A 132 -8.03 29.29 -13.82
N GLN A 133 -8.33 30.48 -14.31
CA GLN A 133 -7.73 31.71 -13.79
C GLN A 133 -8.09 31.91 -12.31
N GLY A 134 -7.10 32.15 -11.45
CA GLY A 134 -7.28 32.33 -10.01
C GLY A 134 -7.33 31.04 -9.18
N MET A 135 -7.31 29.86 -9.79
CA MET A 135 -7.25 28.59 -9.05
C MET A 135 -5.82 28.35 -8.53
N THR A 136 -5.70 28.15 -7.22
CA THR A 136 -4.41 27.93 -6.53
C THR A 136 -4.31 26.55 -5.86
N ASN A 137 -5.43 25.86 -5.66
CA ASN A 137 -5.48 24.58 -5.00
C ASN A 137 -6.01 23.48 -5.95
N PRO A 138 -5.28 22.37 -6.13
CA PRO A 138 -5.77 21.24 -6.94
C PRO A 138 -7.14 20.71 -6.51
N MET A 139 -7.47 20.78 -5.22
CA MET A 139 -8.74 20.29 -4.70
C MET A 139 -9.95 21.08 -5.19
N ASP A 140 -9.75 22.29 -5.68
CA ASP A 140 -10.82 23.15 -6.22
C ASP A 140 -11.23 22.78 -7.65
N ILE A 141 -10.51 21.85 -8.30
CA ILE A 141 -10.86 21.37 -9.64
C ILE A 141 -12.23 20.68 -9.59
N ASP A 142 -13.16 21.14 -10.40
CA ASP A 142 -14.41 20.46 -10.66
C ASP A 142 -14.23 19.40 -11.75
N LEU A 143 -14.12 18.14 -11.36
CA LEU A 143 -13.96 17.03 -12.30
C LEU A 143 -15.18 16.85 -13.21
N GLY A 144 -16.37 17.28 -12.76
CA GLY A 144 -17.59 17.22 -13.56
C GLY A 144 -17.62 18.24 -14.71
N SER A 145 -16.77 19.26 -14.68
CA SER A 145 -16.63 20.25 -15.74
C SER A 145 -15.66 19.84 -16.84
N LEU A 146 -14.88 18.76 -16.66
CA LEU A 146 -13.94 18.26 -17.66
C LEU A 146 -14.70 17.55 -18.80
N ALA A 147 -14.26 17.80 -20.03
CA ALA A 147 -14.72 17.00 -21.16
C ALA A 147 -14.25 15.53 -21.00
N PRO A 148 -15.00 14.54 -21.52
CA PRO A 148 -14.64 13.13 -21.38
C PRO A 148 -13.24 12.78 -21.91
N ASP A 149 -12.81 13.42 -22.99
CA ASP A 149 -11.47 13.25 -23.57
C ASP A 149 -10.37 13.91 -22.73
N GLU A 150 -10.65 15.04 -22.08
CA GLU A 150 -9.73 15.67 -21.12
C GLU A 150 -9.54 14.79 -19.88
N LEU A 151 -10.62 14.26 -19.33
CA LEU A 151 -10.55 13.35 -18.19
C LEU A 151 -9.75 12.08 -18.55
N GLU A 152 -9.99 11.52 -19.73
CA GLU A 152 -9.28 10.34 -20.20
C GLU A 152 -7.78 10.60 -20.38
N ALA A 153 -7.39 11.75 -20.93
CA ALA A 153 -6.00 12.14 -21.05
C ALA A 153 -5.30 12.34 -19.68
N ILE A 154 -6.02 12.87 -18.69
CA ILE A 154 -5.52 13.00 -17.32
C ILE A 154 -5.33 11.61 -16.68
N LEU A 155 -6.27 10.69 -16.89
CA LEU A 155 -6.19 9.32 -16.39
C LEU A 155 -5.02 8.56 -17.02
N ASP A 156 -4.79 8.69 -18.32
CA ASP A 156 -3.63 8.11 -18.99
C ASP A 156 -2.31 8.67 -18.45
N PHE A 157 -2.22 9.96 -18.27
CA PHE A 157 -1.04 10.60 -17.65
C PHE A 157 -0.83 10.10 -16.21
N ALA A 158 -1.89 10.05 -15.40
CA ALA A 158 -1.84 9.57 -14.03
C ALA A 158 -1.41 8.10 -13.98
N PHE A 159 -1.98 7.26 -14.86
CA PHE A 159 -1.62 5.85 -14.96
C PHE A 159 -0.13 5.66 -15.30
N LEU A 160 0.40 6.36 -16.30
CA LEU A 160 1.81 6.24 -16.68
C LEU A 160 2.73 6.60 -15.53
N ARG A 161 2.48 7.73 -14.87
CA ARG A 161 3.25 8.13 -13.69
C ARG A 161 3.13 7.13 -12.55
N TYR A 162 1.92 6.62 -12.32
CA TYR A 162 1.68 5.63 -11.27
C TYR A 162 2.40 4.32 -11.56
N PHE A 163 2.36 3.87 -12.80
CA PHE A 163 3.03 2.66 -13.27
C PHE A 163 4.55 2.76 -13.13
N ASP A 164 5.12 3.90 -13.49
CA ASP A 164 6.57 4.09 -13.47
C ASP A 164 7.12 4.39 -12.07
N ASP A 165 6.39 5.19 -11.25
CA ASP A 165 6.94 5.80 -10.05
C ASP A 165 6.38 5.22 -8.73
N SER A 166 5.10 4.79 -8.71
CA SER A 166 4.38 4.59 -7.44
C SER A 166 3.80 3.19 -7.23
N GLY A 167 4.05 2.25 -8.14
CA GLY A 167 3.59 0.87 -8.07
C GLY A 167 4.72 -0.16 -8.10
N LEU A 168 4.33 -1.43 -8.00
CA LEU A 168 5.20 -2.58 -8.22
C LEU A 168 4.77 -3.26 -9.52
N PHE A 169 5.14 -2.64 -10.64
CA PHE A 169 4.74 -3.04 -11.98
C PHE A 169 5.94 -3.38 -12.86
N GLY A 170 5.73 -4.25 -13.83
CA GLY A 170 6.73 -4.58 -14.86
C GLY A 170 7.19 -6.02 -14.79
N THR A 171 8.49 -6.26 -14.86
CA THR A 171 9.13 -7.57 -14.78
C THR A 171 9.59 -7.88 -13.34
N VAL A 172 10.06 -9.10 -13.13
CA VAL A 172 10.75 -9.48 -11.87
C VAL A 172 11.95 -8.56 -11.59
N GLU A 173 12.73 -8.21 -12.61
CA GLU A 173 13.89 -7.33 -12.47
C GLU A 173 13.48 -5.90 -12.04
N ASP A 174 12.43 -5.35 -12.66
CA ASP A 174 11.86 -4.04 -12.26
C ASP A 174 11.43 -4.05 -10.80
N ALA A 175 10.75 -5.13 -10.37
CA ALA A 175 10.26 -5.27 -9.01
C ALA A 175 11.39 -5.45 -7.99
N VAL A 176 12.42 -6.27 -8.29
CA VAL A 176 13.60 -6.40 -7.43
C VAL A 176 14.28 -5.06 -7.24
N LYS A 177 14.49 -4.31 -8.32
CA LYS A 177 15.06 -2.96 -8.24
C LYS A 177 14.23 -2.05 -7.33
N ARG A 178 12.90 -2.06 -7.47
CA ARG A 178 11.99 -1.26 -6.62
C ARG A 178 12.10 -1.67 -5.14
N VAL A 179 12.12 -2.97 -4.85
CA VAL A 179 12.26 -3.47 -3.48
C VAL A 179 13.59 -3.02 -2.86
N GLU A 180 14.71 -3.05 -3.61
CA GLU A 180 16.00 -2.57 -3.11
C GLU A 180 15.99 -1.04 -2.86
N GLU A 181 15.33 -0.24 -3.70
CA GLU A 181 15.11 1.18 -3.45
C GLU A 181 14.34 1.41 -2.14
N LEU A 182 13.34 0.58 -1.84
CA LEU A 182 12.54 0.68 -0.62
C LEU A 182 13.30 0.24 0.62
N LYS A 183 14.10 -0.83 0.53
CA LYS A 183 15.00 -1.24 1.61
C LYS A 183 16.00 -0.14 1.97
N ALA A 184 16.52 0.57 0.97
CA ALA A 184 17.48 1.66 1.18
C ALA A 184 16.91 2.82 2.00
N ILE A 185 15.59 2.97 2.07
CA ILE A 185 14.89 3.99 2.88
C ILE A 185 14.23 3.42 4.14
N ASP A 186 14.65 2.23 4.57
CA ASP A 186 14.20 1.58 5.81
C ASP A 186 12.71 1.18 5.82
N ILE A 187 12.20 0.72 4.67
CA ILE A 187 10.91 0.02 4.56
C ILE A 187 11.14 -1.46 4.88
N ASP A 188 10.37 -2.00 5.81
CA ASP A 188 10.50 -3.38 6.27
C ASP A 188 9.68 -4.37 5.43
N GLU A 189 8.51 -3.95 4.96
CA GLU A 189 7.57 -4.83 4.26
C GLU A 189 6.92 -4.13 3.08
N VAL A 190 6.67 -4.88 2.00
CA VAL A 190 5.82 -4.47 0.87
C VAL A 190 4.51 -5.26 0.91
N ALA A 191 3.39 -4.56 1.07
CA ALA A 191 2.06 -5.12 0.95
C ALA A 191 1.60 -5.01 -0.51
N CYS A 192 1.56 -6.14 -1.23
CA CYS A 192 1.18 -6.19 -2.64
C CYS A 192 -0.35 -6.11 -2.78
N LEU A 193 -0.89 -4.98 -3.23
CA LEU A 193 -2.31 -4.83 -3.56
C LEU A 193 -2.55 -5.36 -4.97
N ILE A 194 -3.26 -6.47 -5.09
CA ILE A 194 -3.46 -7.23 -6.33
C ILE A 194 -4.92 -7.21 -6.84
N ASP A 195 -5.87 -6.74 -6.03
CA ASP A 195 -7.32 -6.84 -6.25
C ASP A 195 -7.98 -5.51 -6.69
N TYR A 196 -7.30 -4.75 -7.55
CA TYR A 196 -7.77 -3.45 -8.06
C TYR A 196 -8.49 -3.53 -9.42
N GLY A 197 -9.07 -4.69 -9.77
CA GLY A 197 -9.91 -4.87 -10.95
C GLY A 197 -9.29 -5.73 -12.06
N ILE A 198 -8.09 -6.29 -11.87
CA ILE A 198 -7.53 -7.32 -12.77
C ILE A 198 -8.34 -8.62 -12.60
N PRO A 199 -8.66 -9.35 -13.69
CA PRO A 199 -9.38 -10.61 -13.60
C PRO A 199 -8.64 -11.65 -12.73
N THR A 200 -9.36 -12.37 -11.88
CA THR A 200 -8.80 -13.29 -10.89
C THR A 200 -7.81 -14.30 -11.48
N ALA A 201 -8.12 -14.90 -12.63
CA ALA A 201 -7.21 -15.86 -13.28
C ALA A 201 -5.87 -15.21 -13.64
N VAL A 202 -5.89 -13.95 -14.10
CA VAL A 202 -4.68 -13.18 -14.45
C VAL A 202 -3.90 -12.80 -13.19
N VAL A 203 -4.58 -12.43 -12.12
CA VAL A 203 -3.95 -12.16 -10.81
C VAL A 203 -3.22 -13.40 -10.30
N LEU A 204 -3.86 -14.57 -10.33
CA LEU A 204 -3.27 -15.82 -9.85
C LEU A 204 -1.98 -16.20 -10.63
N GLU A 205 -1.97 -16.02 -11.95
CA GLU A 205 -0.75 -16.19 -12.73
C GLU A 205 0.33 -15.14 -12.37
N GLY A 206 -0.06 -13.91 -12.11
CA GLY A 206 0.82 -12.82 -11.68
C GLY A 206 1.46 -13.02 -10.31
N LEU A 207 0.97 -13.95 -9.49
CA LEU A 207 1.59 -14.29 -8.20
C LEU A 207 2.91 -15.06 -8.35
N LYS A 208 3.10 -15.80 -9.45
CA LYS A 208 4.35 -16.56 -9.70
C LYS A 208 5.57 -15.64 -9.77
N PRO A 209 5.60 -14.58 -10.60
CA PRO A 209 6.71 -13.64 -10.60
C PRO A 209 6.85 -12.86 -9.27
N VAL A 210 5.76 -12.59 -8.54
CA VAL A 210 5.84 -11.98 -7.20
C VAL A 210 6.55 -12.91 -6.21
N ALA A 211 6.27 -14.20 -6.25
CA ALA A 211 6.97 -15.19 -5.42
C ALA A 211 8.47 -15.25 -5.75
N GLU A 212 8.84 -15.10 -7.02
CA GLU A 212 10.26 -15.04 -7.42
C GLU A 212 10.93 -13.76 -6.90
N VAL A 213 10.27 -12.60 -6.92
CA VAL A 213 10.78 -11.38 -6.28
C VAL A 213 11.03 -11.60 -4.80
N LEU A 214 10.06 -12.21 -4.08
CA LEU A 214 10.20 -12.54 -2.66
C LEU A 214 11.45 -13.39 -2.42
N ARG A 215 11.66 -14.45 -3.22
CA ARG A 215 12.82 -15.32 -3.11
C ARG A 215 14.14 -14.56 -3.35
N LEU A 216 14.21 -13.73 -4.39
CA LEU A 216 15.41 -12.99 -4.75
C LEU A 216 15.78 -11.91 -3.73
N THR A 217 14.79 -11.24 -3.17
CA THR A 217 15.02 -10.10 -2.25
C THR A 217 15.18 -10.51 -0.79
N ASN A 218 14.86 -11.76 -0.42
CA ASN A 218 15.01 -12.29 0.95
C ASN A 218 16.06 -13.42 1.06
N SER A 219 16.85 -13.68 0.02
CA SER A 219 17.92 -14.67 0.05
C SER A 219 18.96 -14.29 1.12
N GLY A 220 19.03 -15.09 2.19
CA GLY A 220 19.94 -14.87 3.34
C GLY A 220 19.27 -14.70 4.69
N SER A 221 17.94 -14.53 4.75
CA SER A 221 17.17 -14.32 6.00
C SER A 221 16.41 -15.56 6.50
N GLY A 222 16.83 -16.79 6.16
CA GLY A 222 16.11 -18.01 6.58
C GLY A 222 14.78 -18.25 5.86
N ALA A 223 14.55 -17.57 4.75
CA ALA A 223 13.29 -17.62 3.99
C ALA A 223 12.99 -18.99 3.36
N ASP A 224 13.96 -19.91 3.29
CA ASP A 224 13.75 -21.27 2.80
C ASP A 224 12.79 -22.10 3.67
N GLU A 225 12.70 -21.82 4.98
CA GLU A 225 11.77 -22.52 5.86
C GLU A 225 10.33 -22.01 5.75
N THR A 226 10.15 -20.73 5.41
CA THR A 226 8.81 -20.12 5.30
C THR A 226 8.12 -20.47 3.98
N MET A 227 8.88 -20.68 2.90
CA MET A 227 8.35 -21.09 1.60
C MET A 227 7.90 -22.54 1.55
N ALA A 228 8.48 -23.42 2.35
CA ALA A 228 8.03 -24.82 2.48
C ALA A 228 6.62 -24.92 3.11
N GLY A 229 6.17 -23.95 3.87
CA GLY A 229 4.84 -23.88 4.46
C GLY A 229 3.75 -23.27 3.56
N LEU A 230 4.11 -22.65 2.43
CA LEU A 230 3.17 -22.00 1.49
C LEU A 230 2.95 -22.79 0.19
N MET A 231 3.42 -24.05 0.12
CA MET A 231 2.97 -24.97 -0.92
C MET A 231 1.50 -25.34 -0.63
N PHE A 232 0.58 -24.60 -1.19
CA PHE A 232 -0.78 -25.07 -1.36
C PHE A 232 -0.76 -26.23 -2.34
N THR A 233 -0.81 -27.45 -1.83
CA THR A 233 -1.21 -28.63 -2.60
C THR A 233 -2.66 -28.42 -2.98
N VAL A 234 -2.91 -27.97 -4.20
CA VAL A 234 -4.22 -28.12 -4.84
C VAL A 234 -4.28 -29.57 -5.31
N GLU A 235 -4.55 -30.49 -4.40
CA GLU A 235 -5.07 -31.81 -4.72
C GLU A 235 -6.60 -31.71 -4.64
N GLY A 236 -7.25 -31.82 -5.78
CA GLY A 236 -8.69 -31.87 -5.92
C GLY A 236 -9.05 -31.79 -7.39
N GLU A 237 -9.02 -32.91 -8.09
CA GLU A 237 -9.76 -33.05 -9.35
C GLU A 237 -11.26 -32.81 -9.06
N PRO A 238 -12.00 -32.10 -9.92
CA PRO A 238 -13.43 -31.97 -9.76
C PRO A 238 -14.06 -33.34 -10.04
N GLU A 239 -14.68 -33.95 -9.03
CA GLU A 239 -15.64 -35.03 -9.23
C GLU A 239 -16.81 -34.48 -10.06
N GLU A 240 -17.05 -35.10 -11.19
CA GLU A 240 -18.24 -34.89 -12.02
C GLU A 240 -19.50 -35.24 -11.19
N LEU A 241 -20.43 -34.27 -11.09
CA LEU A 241 -21.85 -34.50 -10.79
C LEU A 241 -22.71 -33.80 -11.82
#